data_fc349b558c396d6b3ae4f8816a64c579
#
_entry.id   fc349b558c396d6b3ae4f8816a64c579
#
_cell.length_a   1.000
_cell.length_b   1.000
_cell.length_c   1.000
_cell.angle_alpha   90.00
_cell.angle_beta   90.00
_cell.angle_gamma   90.00
#
_symmetry.space_group_name_H-M   'P 1'
#
loop_
_entity.id
_entity.type
_entity.pdbx_description
1 polymer ?
#
loop_
_entity_poly.entity_id
_entity_poly.type
_entity_poly.pdbx_seq_one_letter_code
_entity_poly.pdbx_strand_id
1 'polypeptide(L)'
;TPWTLPSNTALCVGPKIDYVIVKGENPYTKIEALYLLAEARLAAYAKELGEAPEVLWRGKGTDLEGIQYEQLIPWANPGEGAFQIILGDYVTTEDGTGIVHIAPTFGADDAFVAKKAGVPGMVFITKKGEQRPMVDMTGKFFNIADLDEKFVKNQVNVEAYQPWAGRFVKNAYDPTLTDKDETLDISICIWLKGENKAFRIEKHVH
;
A
#
# COMPACT_ATOMS: atom_id res chain seq x y z
N THR A 1 8.07 2.02 0.76
CA THR A 1 7.88 3.47 0.56
C THR A 1 6.46 3.85 0.94
N PRO A 2 6.22 4.37 2.16
CA PRO A 2 4.86 4.63 2.65
C PRO A 2 4.02 5.59 1.80
N TRP A 3 4.62 6.60 1.16
CA TRP A 3 3.85 7.59 0.41
C TRP A 3 3.18 7.04 -0.86
N THR A 4 3.57 5.84 -1.32
CA THR A 4 2.88 5.17 -2.45
C THR A 4 1.71 4.31 -1.99
N LEU A 5 1.58 4.00 -0.70
CA LEU A 5 0.52 3.16 -0.16
C LEU A 5 -0.90 3.69 -0.41
N PRO A 6 -1.16 5.02 -0.40
CA PRO A 6 -2.48 5.54 -0.76
C PRO A 6 -2.89 5.23 -2.21
N SER A 7 -1.92 4.92 -3.06
CA SER A 7 -2.15 4.54 -4.46
C SER A 7 -2.15 3.02 -4.67
N ASN A 8 -2.15 2.24 -3.58
CA ASN A 8 -2.32 0.78 -3.66
C ASN A 8 -3.65 0.43 -4.29
N THR A 9 -3.63 -0.47 -5.28
CA THR A 9 -4.84 -1.00 -5.91
C THR A 9 -4.86 -2.53 -6.00
N ALA A 10 -3.75 -3.19 -5.72
CA ALA A 10 -3.66 -4.64 -5.67
C ALA A 10 -2.53 -5.11 -4.76
N LEU A 11 -2.58 -6.39 -4.40
CA LEU A 11 -1.48 -7.11 -3.77
C LEU A 11 -1.08 -8.26 -4.71
N CYS A 12 0.21 -8.43 -4.96
CA CYS A 12 0.72 -9.43 -5.89
C CYS A 12 1.40 -10.56 -5.15
N VAL A 13 1.05 -11.80 -5.50
CA VAL A 13 1.64 -13.02 -4.95
C VAL A 13 2.29 -13.84 -6.06
N GLY A 14 3.30 -14.62 -5.72
CA GLY A 14 3.91 -15.56 -6.66
C GLY A 14 3.04 -16.82 -6.81
N PRO A 15 2.69 -17.23 -8.05
CA PRO A 15 1.75 -18.35 -8.24
C PRO A 15 2.22 -19.67 -7.64
N LYS A 16 3.54 -19.89 -7.59
CA LYS A 16 4.15 -21.14 -7.10
C LYS A 16 4.72 -21.05 -5.68
N ILE A 17 4.66 -19.87 -5.06
CA ILE A 17 5.14 -19.66 -3.71
C ILE A 17 4.15 -20.25 -2.72
N ASP A 18 4.68 -20.88 -1.66
CA ASP A 18 3.88 -21.40 -0.54
C ASP A 18 3.57 -20.29 0.44
N TYR A 19 2.29 -20.09 0.73
CA TYR A 19 1.79 -19.09 1.69
C TYR A 19 1.13 -19.75 2.87
N VAL A 20 1.16 -19.06 4.01
CA VAL A 20 0.53 -19.50 5.24
C VAL A 20 -0.29 -18.37 5.85
N ILE A 21 -1.35 -18.75 6.58
CA ILE A 21 -2.04 -17.85 7.51
C ILE A 21 -1.67 -18.32 8.91
N VAL A 22 -1.12 -17.40 9.70
CA VAL A 22 -0.69 -17.67 11.07
C VAL A 22 -1.40 -16.74 12.04
N LYS A 23 -1.57 -17.22 13.27
CA LYS A 23 -2.12 -16.43 14.36
C LYS A 23 -1.01 -15.67 15.07
N GLY A 24 -1.27 -14.40 15.39
CA GLY A 24 -0.30 -13.57 16.10
C GLY A 24 -0.94 -12.33 16.69
N GLU A 25 -0.13 -11.53 17.37
CA GLU A 25 -0.53 -10.23 17.89
C GLU A 25 0.15 -9.12 17.09
N ASN A 26 -0.57 -8.04 16.84
CA ASN A 26 0.05 -6.84 16.27
C ASN A 26 1.11 -6.31 17.26
N PRO A 27 2.37 -6.12 16.83
CA PRO A 27 3.45 -5.73 17.72
C PRO A 27 3.25 -4.38 18.42
N TYR A 28 2.45 -3.48 17.82
CA TYR A 28 2.20 -2.15 18.35
C TYR A 28 0.96 -2.07 19.22
N THR A 29 -0.16 -2.63 18.75
CA THR A 29 -1.46 -2.53 19.44
C THR A 29 -1.75 -3.70 20.37
N LYS A 30 -1.01 -4.81 20.23
CA LYS A 30 -1.23 -6.07 20.96
C LYS A 30 -2.58 -6.74 20.65
N ILE A 31 -3.25 -6.31 19.60
CA ILE A 31 -4.49 -6.93 19.14
C ILE A 31 -4.19 -8.21 18.39
N GLU A 32 -4.87 -9.29 18.74
CA GLU A 32 -4.73 -10.58 18.06
C GLU A 32 -5.30 -10.51 16.66
N ALA A 33 -4.58 -11.07 15.69
CA ALA A 33 -4.99 -11.10 14.29
C ALA A 33 -4.42 -12.32 13.56
N LEU A 34 -4.91 -12.55 12.36
CA LEU A 34 -4.37 -13.54 11.45
C LEU A 34 -3.50 -12.83 10.40
N TYR A 35 -2.35 -13.41 10.10
CA TYR A 35 -1.38 -12.84 9.18
C TYR A 35 -1.10 -13.79 8.03
N LEU A 36 -1.19 -13.28 6.81
CA LEU A 36 -0.88 -13.99 5.58
C LEU A 36 0.52 -13.56 5.09
N LEU A 37 1.41 -14.53 4.90
CA LEU A 37 2.74 -14.27 4.33
C LEU A 37 3.30 -15.56 3.72
N ALA A 38 4.40 -15.43 2.98
CA ALA A 38 5.09 -16.60 2.46
C ALA A 38 5.67 -17.45 3.61
N GLU A 39 5.49 -18.76 3.55
CA GLU A 39 6.01 -19.68 4.57
C GLU A 39 7.51 -19.54 4.74
N ALA A 40 8.24 -19.35 3.64
CA ALA A 40 9.70 -19.15 3.66
C ALA A 40 10.14 -17.88 4.41
N ARG A 41 9.20 -16.95 4.69
CA ARG A 41 9.50 -15.70 5.39
C ARG A 41 9.15 -15.72 6.88
N LEU A 42 8.56 -16.78 7.39
CA LEU A 42 8.17 -16.88 8.82
C LEU A 42 9.35 -16.61 9.76
N ALA A 43 10.50 -17.20 9.48
CA ALA A 43 11.70 -17.05 10.33
C ALA A 43 12.18 -15.59 10.41
N ALA A 44 12.03 -14.82 9.32
CA ALA A 44 12.40 -13.40 9.29
C ALA A 44 11.50 -12.53 10.17
N TYR A 45 10.31 -13.01 10.50
CA TYR A 45 9.33 -12.32 11.34
C TYR A 45 9.11 -13.01 12.70
N ALA A 46 10.07 -13.84 13.13
CA ALA A 46 9.99 -14.55 14.40
C ALA A 46 9.90 -13.61 15.61
N LYS A 47 10.49 -12.42 15.52
CA LYS A 47 10.39 -11.39 16.56
C LYS A 47 8.95 -10.93 16.77
N GLU A 48 8.19 -10.78 15.70
CA GLU A 48 6.81 -10.31 15.72
C GLU A 48 5.81 -11.44 15.92
N LEU A 49 6.03 -12.59 15.26
CA LEU A 49 5.08 -13.70 15.21
C LEU A 49 5.42 -14.86 16.16
N GLY A 50 6.62 -14.86 16.75
CA GLY A 50 7.13 -15.98 17.55
C GLY A 50 7.90 -16.98 16.70
N GLU A 51 8.64 -17.89 17.38
CA GLU A 51 9.48 -18.90 16.72
C GLU A 51 8.67 -20.02 16.04
N ALA A 52 7.48 -20.31 16.57
CA ALA A 52 6.60 -21.38 16.06
C ALA A 52 5.15 -20.94 16.11
N PRO A 53 4.75 -19.97 15.24
CA PRO A 53 3.37 -19.50 15.22
C PRO A 53 2.41 -20.60 14.79
N GLU A 54 1.18 -20.56 15.32
CA GLU A 54 0.11 -21.48 14.92
C GLU A 54 -0.27 -21.22 13.46
N VAL A 55 -0.11 -22.24 12.61
CA VAL A 55 -0.48 -22.18 11.20
C VAL A 55 -1.90 -22.69 11.02
N LEU A 56 -2.78 -21.82 10.53
CA LEU A 56 -4.19 -22.13 10.33
C LEU A 56 -4.52 -22.52 8.90
N TRP A 57 -3.68 -22.14 7.93
CA TRP A 57 -3.88 -22.44 6.52
C TRP A 57 -2.54 -22.46 5.79
N ARG A 58 -2.44 -23.35 4.79
CA ARG A 58 -1.33 -23.40 3.82
C ARG A 58 -1.88 -23.54 2.41
N GLY A 59 -1.25 -22.87 1.46
CA GLY A 59 -1.61 -22.99 0.05
C GLY A 59 -0.59 -22.30 -0.84
N LYS A 60 -0.84 -22.37 -2.14
CA LYS A 60 -0.03 -21.70 -3.16
C LYS A 60 -0.59 -20.30 -3.45
N GLY A 61 0.24 -19.43 -4.08
CA GLY A 61 -0.25 -18.16 -4.54
C GLY A 61 -1.47 -18.24 -5.45
N THR A 62 -1.55 -19.29 -6.27
CA THR A 62 -2.72 -19.54 -7.13
C THR A 62 -4.02 -19.72 -6.35
N ASP A 63 -3.95 -20.20 -5.12
CA ASP A 63 -5.14 -20.36 -4.25
C ASP A 63 -5.66 -19.01 -3.72
N LEU A 64 -4.84 -17.96 -3.81
CA LEU A 64 -5.17 -16.63 -3.30
C LEU A 64 -5.67 -15.68 -4.38
N GLU A 65 -5.56 -16.05 -5.66
CA GLU A 65 -5.95 -15.18 -6.77
C GLU A 65 -7.40 -14.75 -6.68
N GLY A 66 -7.65 -13.45 -6.84
CA GLY A 66 -8.99 -12.87 -6.84
C GLY A 66 -9.59 -12.60 -5.47
N ILE A 67 -8.91 -12.96 -4.38
CA ILE A 67 -9.37 -12.61 -3.04
C ILE A 67 -9.36 -11.09 -2.89
N GLN A 68 -10.46 -10.53 -2.42
CA GLN A 68 -10.61 -9.09 -2.20
C GLN A 68 -10.19 -8.70 -0.78
N TYR A 69 -9.66 -7.49 -0.64
CA TYR A 69 -9.28 -6.93 0.66
C TYR A 69 -9.80 -5.51 0.81
N GLU A 70 -9.86 -5.01 2.04
CA GLU A 70 -10.23 -3.63 2.33
C GLU A 70 -9.10 -2.67 1.96
N GLN A 71 -9.44 -1.55 1.38
CA GLN A 71 -8.47 -0.49 1.07
C GLN A 71 -7.75 -0.04 2.34
N LEU A 72 -6.41 -0.03 2.30
CA LEU A 72 -5.59 0.33 3.45
C LEU A 72 -5.74 1.80 3.85
N ILE A 73 -5.68 2.69 2.87
CA ILE A 73 -5.74 4.15 3.05
C ILE A 73 -6.86 4.69 2.16
N PRO A 74 -8.10 4.81 2.67
CA PRO A 74 -9.28 5.08 1.84
C PRO A 74 -9.48 6.56 1.54
N TRP A 75 -8.51 7.20 0.90
CA TRP A 75 -8.60 8.61 0.52
C TRP A 75 -9.36 8.83 -0.79
N ALA A 76 -9.27 7.88 -1.71
CA ALA A 76 -9.95 7.96 -2.99
C ALA A 76 -10.28 6.55 -3.50
N ASN A 77 -11.25 6.46 -4.39
CA ASN A 77 -11.68 5.20 -5.00
C ASN A 77 -11.16 5.15 -6.45
N PRO A 78 -10.36 4.16 -6.82
CA PRO A 78 -9.83 4.04 -8.18
C PRO A 78 -10.82 3.45 -9.19
N GLY A 79 -11.95 2.92 -8.73
CA GLY A 79 -12.93 2.26 -9.58
C GLY A 79 -13.00 0.75 -9.40
N GLU A 80 -13.78 0.09 -10.24
CA GLU A 80 -14.01 -1.35 -10.18
C GLU A 80 -12.75 -2.16 -10.50
N GLY A 81 -12.62 -3.31 -9.87
CA GLY A 81 -11.50 -4.24 -10.08
C GLY A 81 -10.31 -4.02 -9.16
N ALA A 82 -10.33 -2.99 -8.32
CA ALA A 82 -9.27 -2.73 -7.36
C ALA A 82 -9.38 -3.60 -6.10
N PHE A 83 -8.30 -3.61 -5.32
CA PHE A 83 -8.22 -4.24 -4.00
C PHE A 83 -8.44 -5.74 -4.02
N GLN A 84 -7.72 -6.40 -4.93
CA GLN A 84 -7.71 -7.85 -5.03
C GLN A 84 -6.28 -8.38 -5.10
N ILE A 85 -6.12 -9.65 -4.76
CA ILE A 85 -4.85 -10.37 -4.91
C ILE A 85 -4.70 -10.82 -6.35
N ILE A 86 -3.55 -10.49 -6.96
CA ILE A 86 -3.20 -10.85 -8.32
C ILE A 86 -1.92 -11.68 -8.35
N LEU A 87 -1.64 -12.33 -9.47
CA LEU A 87 -0.46 -13.16 -9.65
C LEU A 87 0.62 -12.42 -10.45
N GLY A 88 1.88 -12.62 -10.05
CA GLY A 88 3.02 -12.08 -10.78
C GLY A 88 4.26 -12.95 -10.58
N ASP A 89 4.97 -13.23 -11.66
CA ASP A 89 6.13 -14.12 -11.65
C ASP A 89 7.38 -13.48 -11.03
N TYR A 90 7.39 -12.18 -10.84
CA TYR A 90 8.55 -11.45 -10.29
C TYR A 90 8.59 -11.41 -8.74
N VAL A 91 7.57 -11.94 -8.08
CA VAL A 91 7.53 -11.98 -6.61
C VAL A 91 8.56 -12.98 -6.10
N THR A 92 9.37 -12.58 -5.11
CA THR A 92 10.39 -13.43 -4.51
C THR A 92 10.15 -13.62 -3.01
N THR A 93 10.89 -14.57 -2.42
CA THR A 93 10.91 -14.82 -0.97
C THR A 93 12.26 -14.43 -0.36
N GLU A 94 13.06 -13.62 -1.05
CA GLU A 94 14.39 -13.18 -0.58
C GLU A 94 14.30 -12.10 0.49
N ASP A 95 13.29 -11.24 0.42
CA ASP A 95 13.02 -10.23 1.43
C ASP A 95 11.50 -10.00 1.56
N GLY A 96 11.11 -9.14 2.50
CA GLY A 96 9.70 -8.82 2.73
C GLY A 96 8.86 -10.01 3.15
N THR A 97 7.57 -9.98 2.80
CA THR A 97 6.59 -10.99 3.20
C THR A 97 6.25 -11.99 2.10
N GLY A 98 6.77 -11.80 0.89
CA GLY A 98 6.36 -12.57 -0.29
C GLY A 98 5.06 -12.08 -0.91
N ILE A 99 4.53 -10.95 -0.44
CA ILE A 99 3.36 -10.26 -1.00
C ILE A 99 3.79 -8.85 -1.34
N VAL A 100 3.60 -8.45 -2.59
CA VAL A 100 4.07 -7.16 -3.12
C VAL A 100 2.91 -6.18 -3.24
N HIS A 101 3.07 -5.01 -2.64
CA HIS A 101 2.18 -3.88 -2.81
C HIS A 101 2.25 -3.36 -4.25
N ILE A 102 1.10 -3.15 -4.88
CA ILE A 102 1.00 -2.70 -6.28
C ILE A 102 0.40 -1.29 -6.32
N ALA A 103 1.17 -0.35 -6.85
CA ALA A 103 0.75 1.01 -7.14
C ALA A 103 1.03 1.31 -8.62
N PRO A 104 0.07 1.04 -9.53
CA PRO A 104 0.31 1.11 -10.97
C PRO A 104 0.76 2.47 -11.49
N THR A 105 0.38 3.55 -10.80
CA THR A 105 0.77 4.91 -11.21
C THR A 105 2.21 5.27 -10.86
N PHE A 106 2.91 4.43 -10.06
CA PHE A 106 4.27 4.69 -9.60
C PHE A 106 5.29 3.60 -9.97
N GLY A 107 4.90 2.62 -10.76
CA GLY A 107 5.83 1.58 -11.20
C GLY A 107 5.40 0.95 -12.53
N ALA A 108 6.35 0.80 -13.46
CA ALA A 108 6.07 0.20 -14.78
C ALA A 108 5.69 -1.28 -14.66
N ASP A 109 6.40 -2.03 -13.81
CA ASP A 109 6.09 -3.44 -13.55
C ASP A 109 4.73 -3.59 -12.89
N ASP A 110 4.41 -2.70 -11.93
CA ASP A 110 3.12 -2.65 -11.26
C ASP A 110 2.00 -2.37 -12.25
N ALA A 111 2.20 -1.40 -13.15
CA ALA A 111 1.23 -1.06 -14.19
C ALA A 111 0.98 -2.25 -15.14
N PHE A 112 2.03 -2.97 -15.50
CA PHE A 112 1.93 -4.13 -16.38
C PHE A 112 1.10 -5.26 -15.75
N VAL A 113 1.42 -5.67 -14.52
CA VAL A 113 0.69 -6.78 -13.87
C VAL A 113 -0.73 -6.39 -13.52
N ALA A 114 -0.97 -5.13 -13.15
CA ALA A 114 -2.30 -4.62 -12.85
C ALA A 114 -3.18 -4.63 -14.10
N LYS A 115 -2.68 -4.13 -15.22
CA LYS A 115 -3.40 -4.11 -16.49
C LYS A 115 -3.78 -5.52 -16.94
N LYS A 116 -2.84 -6.46 -16.84
CA LYS A 116 -3.07 -7.87 -17.18
C LYS A 116 -4.19 -8.49 -16.33
N ALA A 117 -4.29 -8.10 -15.08
CA ALA A 117 -5.29 -8.61 -14.13
C ALA A 117 -6.60 -7.81 -14.13
N GLY A 118 -6.72 -6.75 -14.93
CA GLY A 118 -7.91 -5.90 -14.97
C GLY A 118 -8.03 -4.97 -13.75
N VAL A 119 -6.92 -4.64 -13.11
CA VAL A 119 -6.89 -3.76 -11.93
C VAL A 119 -6.58 -2.33 -12.37
N PRO A 120 -7.41 -1.33 -11.98
CA PRO A 120 -7.13 0.07 -12.30
C PRO A 120 -6.02 0.64 -11.45
N GLY A 121 -5.36 1.71 -11.94
CA GLY A 121 -4.49 2.53 -11.13
C GLY A 121 -5.27 3.59 -10.36
N MET A 122 -4.64 4.17 -9.35
CA MET A 122 -5.17 5.31 -8.61
C MET A 122 -4.91 6.59 -9.42
N VAL A 123 -5.84 6.96 -10.29
CA VAL A 123 -5.71 8.08 -11.21
C VAL A 123 -6.54 9.26 -10.72
N PHE A 124 -5.88 10.41 -10.57
CA PHE A 124 -6.54 11.67 -10.23
C PHE A 124 -6.81 12.47 -11.51
N ILE A 125 -7.92 13.19 -11.54
CA ILE A 125 -8.32 14.03 -12.67
C ILE A 125 -8.16 15.50 -12.27
N THR A 126 -7.34 16.23 -13.02
CA THR A 126 -7.13 17.65 -12.77
C THR A 126 -8.29 18.50 -13.30
N LYS A 127 -8.35 19.78 -12.94
CA LYS A 127 -9.35 20.72 -13.46
C LYS A 127 -9.33 20.84 -14.98
N LYS A 128 -8.17 20.58 -15.60
CA LYS A 128 -8.02 20.58 -17.06
C LYS A 128 -8.43 19.24 -17.70
N GLY A 129 -8.87 18.27 -16.90
CA GLY A 129 -9.25 16.94 -17.38
C GLY A 129 -8.06 16.01 -17.61
N GLU A 130 -6.87 16.36 -17.18
CA GLU A 130 -5.69 15.51 -17.31
C GLU A 130 -5.71 14.38 -16.29
N GLN A 131 -5.30 13.19 -16.72
CA GLN A 131 -5.10 12.05 -15.84
C GLN A 131 -3.70 12.07 -15.26
N ARG A 132 -3.61 12.02 -13.93
CA ARG A 132 -2.36 12.11 -13.20
C ARG A 132 -2.31 11.11 -12.05
N PRO A 133 -1.12 10.75 -11.57
CA PRO A 133 -1.00 10.08 -10.27
C PRO A 133 -1.52 10.98 -9.15
N MET A 134 -1.63 10.45 -7.95
CA MET A 134 -2.02 11.22 -6.76
C MET A 134 -1.02 12.33 -6.41
N VAL A 135 0.23 12.20 -6.85
CA VAL A 135 1.31 13.16 -6.64
C VAL A 135 1.51 13.98 -7.91
N ASP A 136 1.60 15.30 -7.76
CA ASP A 136 1.80 16.23 -8.88
C ASP A 136 3.28 16.29 -9.33
N MET A 137 3.53 17.07 -10.37
CA MET A 137 4.88 17.21 -10.96
C MET A 137 5.89 17.87 -10.02
N THR A 138 5.44 18.55 -8.97
CA THR A 138 6.31 19.16 -7.96
C THR A 138 6.63 18.23 -6.79
N GLY A 139 6.01 17.06 -6.75
CA GLY A 139 6.24 16.04 -5.71
C GLY A 139 5.35 16.17 -4.49
N LYS A 140 4.18 16.78 -4.62
CA LYS A 140 3.20 16.87 -3.53
C LYS A 140 1.90 16.16 -3.90
N PHE A 141 1.18 15.68 -2.89
CA PHE A 141 -0.19 15.25 -3.08
C PHE A 141 -1.03 16.41 -3.60
N PHE A 142 -1.83 16.17 -4.63
CA PHE A 142 -2.67 17.21 -5.21
C PHE A 142 -3.52 17.91 -4.16
N ASN A 143 -3.58 19.24 -4.23
CA ASN A 143 -4.58 20.00 -3.51
C ASN A 143 -5.96 19.70 -4.10
N ILE A 144 -6.98 19.60 -3.28
CA ILE A 144 -8.35 19.30 -3.73
C ILE A 144 -8.83 20.37 -4.72
N ALA A 145 -8.45 21.64 -4.49
CA ALA A 145 -8.80 22.76 -5.36
C ALA A 145 -8.25 22.64 -6.79
N ASP A 146 -7.21 21.84 -7.01
CA ASP A 146 -6.61 21.62 -8.33
C ASP A 146 -7.21 20.41 -9.09
N LEU A 147 -8.17 19.73 -8.49
CA LEU A 147 -8.81 18.55 -9.04
C LEU A 147 -10.19 18.87 -9.63
N ASP A 148 -10.62 18.08 -10.61
CA ASP A 148 -11.94 18.18 -11.22
C ASP A 148 -13.03 17.96 -10.16
N GLU A 149 -14.02 18.86 -10.13
CA GLU A 149 -15.07 18.82 -9.09
C GLU A 149 -15.92 17.55 -9.13
N LYS A 150 -16.23 17.05 -10.31
CA LYS A 150 -17.02 15.82 -10.48
C LYS A 150 -16.22 14.59 -10.01
N PHE A 151 -14.93 14.56 -10.33
CA PHE A 151 -14.02 13.52 -9.85
C PHE A 151 -13.98 13.53 -8.32
N VAL A 152 -13.77 14.69 -7.71
CA VAL A 152 -13.70 14.83 -6.24
C VAL A 152 -15.01 14.35 -5.60
N LYS A 153 -16.16 14.79 -6.12
CA LYS A 153 -17.47 14.40 -5.60
C LYS A 153 -17.70 12.88 -5.67
N ASN A 154 -17.27 12.24 -6.75
CA ASN A 154 -17.58 10.83 -6.99
C ASN A 154 -16.52 9.85 -6.45
N GLN A 155 -15.25 10.26 -6.34
CA GLN A 155 -14.16 9.34 -6.08
C GLN A 155 -13.23 9.72 -4.92
N VAL A 156 -13.30 10.94 -4.39
CA VAL A 156 -12.43 11.38 -3.31
C VAL A 156 -13.19 11.44 -1.99
N ASN A 157 -12.65 10.81 -0.96
CA ASN A 157 -13.09 11.01 0.41
C ASN A 157 -12.43 12.28 0.95
N VAL A 158 -13.07 13.41 0.78
CA VAL A 158 -12.51 14.73 1.09
C VAL A 158 -12.09 14.82 2.56
N GLU A 159 -12.93 14.36 3.49
CA GLU A 159 -12.64 14.40 4.92
C GLU A 159 -11.35 13.63 5.25
N ALA A 160 -11.18 12.44 4.68
CA ALA A 160 -10.02 11.60 4.93
C ALA A 160 -8.75 12.13 4.25
N TYR A 161 -8.88 12.68 3.06
CA TYR A 161 -7.75 13.14 2.25
C TYR A 161 -7.27 14.56 2.60
N GLN A 162 -8.18 15.45 3.00
CA GLN A 162 -7.88 16.87 3.24
C GLN A 162 -6.62 17.11 4.11
N PRO A 163 -6.38 16.37 5.22
CA PRO A 163 -5.20 16.60 6.03
C PRO A 163 -3.87 16.32 5.33
N TRP A 164 -3.90 15.57 4.24
CA TRP A 164 -2.71 15.12 3.50
C TRP A 164 -2.51 15.89 2.19
N ALA A 165 -3.57 16.51 1.67
CA ALA A 165 -3.52 17.28 0.44
C ALA A 165 -2.48 18.40 0.54
N GLY A 166 -1.70 18.57 -0.54
CA GLY A 166 -0.67 19.60 -0.61
C GLY A 166 0.63 19.29 0.12
N ARG A 167 0.75 18.15 0.80
CA ARG A 167 2.00 17.75 1.45
C ARG A 167 2.97 17.15 0.43
N PHE A 168 4.26 17.51 0.56
CA PHE A 168 5.31 16.95 -0.27
C PHE A 168 5.70 15.56 0.20
N VAL A 169 5.97 14.66 -0.76
CA VAL A 169 6.37 13.27 -0.47
C VAL A 169 7.79 13.15 0.06
N LYS A 170 8.62 14.18 -0.18
CA LYS A 170 9.97 14.29 0.38
C LYS A 170 10.20 15.70 0.92
N ASN A 171 10.80 15.81 2.10
CA ASN A 171 11.10 17.12 2.71
C ASN A 171 12.00 17.98 1.81
N ALA A 172 12.88 17.36 1.03
CA ALA A 172 13.76 18.09 0.10
C ALA A 172 13.01 18.90 -0.97
N TYR A 173 11.76 18.55 -1.26
CA TYR A 173 10.93 19.27 -2.24
C TYR A 173 10.26 20.51 -1.64
N ASP A 174 10.22 20.63 -0.33
CA ASP A 174 9.61 21.76 0.38
C ASP A 174 10.71 22.65 0.96
N PRO A 175 10.86 23.90 0.48
CA PRO A 175 11.91 24.79 0.95
C PRO A 175 11.73 25.22 2.41
N THR A 176 10.55 25.01 3.01
CA THR A 176 10.27 25.36 4.41
C THR A 176 10.65 24.25 5.38
N LEU A 177 10.99 23.04 4.89
CA LEU A 177 11.31 21.88 5.70
C LEU A 177 12.79 21.52 5.64
N THR A 178 13.27 20.86 6.70
CA THR A 178 14.64 20.34 6.82
C THR A 178 14.59 18.83 7.13
N ASP A 179 15.76 18.19 7.15
CA ASP A 179 15.90 16.76 7.51
C ASP A 179 15.44 16.45 8.95
N LYS A 180 15.29 17.50 9.78
CA LYS A 180 14.83 17.38 11.17
C LYS A 180 13.32 17.37 11.30
N ASP A 181 12.61 17.83 10.27
CA ASP A 181 11.15 17.82 10.26
C ASP A 181 10.62 16.41 10.00
N GLU A 182 9.44 16.10 10.54
CA GLU A 182 8.79 14.83 10.31
C GLU A 182 8.50 14.63 8.81
N THR A 183 8.92 13.50 8.26
CA THR A 183 8.66 13.18 6.85
C THR A 183 7.22 12.73 6.66
N LEU A 184 6.71 12.86 5.44
CA LEU A 184 5.39 12.33 5.08
C LEU A 184 5.32 10.82 5.33
N ASP A 185 6.39 10.08 5.01
CA ASP A 185 6.46 8.64 5.25
C ASP A 185 6.29 8.30 6.72
N ILE A 186 6.95 9.04 7.62
CA ILE A 186 6.80 8.85 9.06
C ILE A 186 5.38 9.17 9.50
N SER A 187 4.80 10.26 9.00
CA SER A 187 3.41 10.63 9.33
C SER A 187 2.42 9.54 8.92
N ILE A 188 2.58 8.96 7.74
CA ILE A 188 1.75 7.85 7.26
C ILE A 188 1.94 6.62 8.16
N CYS A 189 3.18 6.28 8.52
CA CYS A 189 3.45 5.17 9.43
C CYS A 189 2.80 5.35 10.80
N ILE A 190 2.85 6.56 11.36
CA ILE A 190 2.20 6.88 12.63
C ILE A 190 0.68 6.71 12.52
N TRP A 191 0.09 7.20 11.43
CA TRP A 191 -1.34 7.04 11.19
C TRP A 191 -1.74 5.57 11.09
N LEU A 192 -1.01 4.77 10.29
CA LEU A 192 -1.26 3.34 10.14
C LEU A 192 -1.14 2.59 11.47
N LYS A 193 -0.14 2.94 12.27
CA LYS A 193 0.05 2.37 13.61
C LYS A 193 -1.14 2.65 14.51
N GLY A 194 -1.64 3.88 14.50
CA GLY A 194 -2.82 4.28 15.28
C GLY A 194 -4.11 3.60 14.83
N GLU A 195 -4.21 3.24 13.56
CA GLU A 195 -5.37 2.55 12.97
C GLU A 195 -5.27 1.01 13.05
N ASN A 196 -4.28 0.47 13.75
CA ASN A 196 -4.01 -0.98 13.83
C ASN A 196 -3.74 -1.60 12.44
N LYS A 197 -3.08 -0.85 11.56
CA LYS A 197 -2.78 -1.25 10.18
C LYS A 197 -1.27 -1.38 9.89
N ALA A 198 -0.43 -1.20 10.91
CA ALA A 198 1.01 -1.37 10.78
C ALA A 198 1.46 -2.61 11.55
N PHE A 199 2.29 -3.43 10.90
CA PHE A 199 2.85 -4.65 11.49
C PHE A 199 4.33 -4.51 11.79
N ARG A 200 5.09 -3.91 10.87
CA ARG A 200 6.52 -3.68 11.01
C ARG A 200 6.92 -2.41 10.28
N ILE A 201 7.54 -1.50 11.00
CA ILE A 201 8.04 -0.23 10.45
C ILE A 201 9.56 -0.26 10.56
N GLU A 202 10.23 -0.17 9.42
CA GLU A 202 11.68 -0.19 9.32
C GLU A 202 12.19 1.06 8.62
N LYS A 203 13.34 1.54 9.08
CA LYS A 203 14.05 2.60 8.38
C LYS A 203 14.99 1.97 7.37
N HIS A 204 14.78 2.28 6.08
CA HIS A 204 15.72 1.95 5.02
C HIS A 204 16.78 3.03 4.90
N VAL A 205 18.03 2.62 4.90
CA VAL A 205 19.17 3.48 4.59
C VAL A 205 19.57 3.18 3.14
N HIS A 206 19.43 4.15 2.31
CA HIS A 206 19.86 4.08 0.91
C HIS A 206 21.31 4.47 0.75
#